data_1d594daf311ca1308600c7a0a2d5c502
#
_entry.id   1d594daf311ca1308600c7a0a2d5c502
#
_cell.length_a   1.000
_cell.length_b   1.000
_cell.length_c   1.000
_cell.angle_alpha   90.00
_cell.angle_beta   90.00
_cell.angle_gamma   90.00
#
_symmetry.space_group_name_H-M   'P 1'
#
loop_
_entity.id
_entity.type
_entity.pdbx_description
1 polymer ?
#
loop_
_entity_poly.entity_id
_entity_poly.type
_entity_poly.pdbx_seq_one_letter_code
_entity_poly.pdbx_strand_id
1 'polypeptide(L)'
;MKIRSLAAIIPALLLVLGGCSNSSSSTTAADTSVAAQSSADSSMAASELETGSSDSEVKKIKVAHTQSYYPYDFVNDKGESDGYEVAVFKAIDEMLPEYEFEYVSTTAEDLLIGLEAGKYDVGLKGVWWTAEREEKFIYPENYIGSSVIGIAFRTENANEITDLESFARYSGNLVPISPQSAQYTIIENFNKEHPDTPIKLTPADQFELSDAYQWVLEGRYDAFFNIKVSFDTNVVAEDGEYHQFADKLSFATYKGIPIWPLFNKEKSELATACDDAIAKLKEEGKLEELSDKYFGYSVFKDIPEGYKKGDDL
;
A
#
# COMPACT_ATOMS: atom_id res chain seq x y z
N MET A 1 32.74 42.22 -14.36
CA MET A 1 33.54 42.28 -15.63
C MET A 1 33.66 40.87 -16.19
N LYS A 2 33.25 40.74 -17.44
CA LYS A 2 33.31 39.54 -18.33
C LYS A 2 32.23 38.44 -18.16
N ILE A 3 31.14 38.66 -18.86
CA ILE A 3 30.19 37.74 -19.47
C ILE A 3 30.94 36.79 -20.44
N ARG A 4 30.64 35.49 -20.36
CA ARG A 4 30.88 34.55 -21.46
C ARG A 4 29.64 33.72 -21.68
N SER A 5 28.88 34.08 -22.68
CA SER A 5 27.89 33.28 -23.38
C SER A 5 28.59 32.09 -24.06
N LEU A 6 28.01 30.92 -24.01
CA LEU A 6 28.25 29.85 -24.99
C LEU A 6 26.91 29.30 -25.48
N ALA A 7 26.84 29.27 -26.78
CA ALA A 7 25.66 29.06 -27.61
C ALA A 7 25.28 27.57 -27.71
N ALA A 8 24.02 27.37 -27.99
CA ALA A 8 23.36 26.12 -28.35
C ALA A 8 23.90 25.51 -29.63
N ILE A 9 23.95 24.17 -29.68
CA ILE A 9 23.95 23.41 -30.93
C ILE A 9 22.91 22.29 -30.79
N ILE A 10 21.85 22.39 -31.56
CA ILE A 10 20.85 21.36 -31.84
C ILE A 10 21.30 20.66 -33.13
N PRO A 11 21.29 19.33 -33.20
CA PRO A 11 21.14 18.65 -34.49
C PRO A 11 19.75 18.05 -34.61
N ALA A 12 19.02 18.52 -35.61
CA ALA A 12 17.88 17.88 -36.20
C ALA A 12 18.33 16.60 -36.92
N LEU A 13 17.60 15.49 -36.75
CA LEU A 13 17.73 14.32 -37.61
C LEU A 13 16.37 13.90 -38.15
N LEU A 14 16.41 13.73 -39.46
CA LEU A 14 15.32 13.54 -40.40
C LEU A 14 14.60 12.20 -40.24
N LEU A 15 13.30 12.25 -40.51
CA LEU A 15 12.40 11.16 -40.88
C LEU A 15 12.87 10.48 -42.18
N VAL A 16 12.81 9.16 -42.20
CA VAL A 16 12.69 8.37 -43.44
C VAL A 16 11.47 7.45 -43.32
N LEU A 17 10.49 7.74 -44.16
CA LEU A 17 9.34 6.93 -44.48
C LEU A 17 9.72 5.94 -45.61
N GLY A 18 9.29 4.69 -45.46
CA GLY A 18 9.17 3.73 -46.53
C GLY A 18 8.51 2.49 -45.94
N GLY A 19 7.41 2.01 -46.31
CA GLY A 19 6.59 2.00 -47.51
C GLY A 19 6.49 0.60 -48.08
N CYS A 20 5.27 -0.02 -47.97
CA CYS A 20 4.71 -1.09 -48.81
C CYS A 20 5.37 -2.49 -48.73
N SER A 21 4.68 -3.61 -48.84
CA SER A 21 3.34 -4.03 -49.28
C SER A 21 3.15 -5.53 -49.05
N ASN A 22 1.99 -5.94 -48.63
CA ASN A 22 1.05 -6.86 -49.24
C ASN A 22 1.57 -8.14 -49.94
N SER A 23 1.12 -9.31 -49.47
CA SER A 23 0.51 -10.34 -50.35
C SER A 23 -0.10 -11.49 -49.59
N SER A 24 -1.35 -11.69 -49.86
CA SER A 24 -2.25 -12.81 -49.59
C SER A 24 -1.92 -14.06 -50.43
N SER A 25 -2.30 -15.22 -49.91
CA SER A 25 -2.95 -16.38 -50.62
C SER A 25 -2.97 -17.56 -49.63
N SER A 26 -4.08 -18.01 -49.10
CA SER A 26 -5.18 -18.82 -49.64
C SER A 26 -4.80 -20.23 -50.07
N THR A 27 -5.64 -21.14 -49.60
CA THR A 27 -6.04 -22.49 -50.09
C THR A 27 -5.28 -23.70 -49.52
N THR A 28 -5.81 -24.82 -49.16
CA THR A 28 -7.14 -25.47 -49.25
C THR A 28 -7.05 -26.83 -48.54
N ALA A 29 -8.16 -27.31 -48.03
CA ALA A 29 -8.57 -28.56 -47.47
C ALA A 29 -8.11 -29.87 -48.17
N ALA A 30 -8.15 -30.93 -47.37
CA ALA A 30 -8.75 -32.26 -47.60
C ALA A 30 -8.34 -33.19 -46.46
N ASP A 31 -9.21 -33.64 -45.58
CA ASP A 31 -10.17 -34.71 -45.63
C ASP A 31 -9.55 -36.09 -45.94
N THR A 32 -9.58 -36.97 -44.97
CA THR A 32 -9.99 -38.38 -45.15
C THR A 32 -10.15 -39.10 -43.79
N SER A 33 -11.36 -39.50 -43.53
CA SER A 33 -11.85 -40.48 -42.57
C SER A 33 -11.36 -41.90 -42.85
N VAL A 34 -11.39 -42.80 -41.88
CA VAL A 34 -11.94 -44.19 -41.82
C VAL A 34 -11.61 -44.76 -40.45
N ALA A 35 -12.50 -44.96 -39.56
CA ALA A 35 -13.43 -46.00 -39.18
C ALA A 35 -12.81 -47.36 -38.72
N ALA A 36 -13.13 -47.63 -37.44
CA ALA A 36 -13.75 -48.78 -36.83
C ALA A 36 -12.99 -50.12 -36.66
N GLN A 37 -12.96 -50.63 -35.48
CA GLN A 37 -13.65 -51.78 -34.89
C GLN A 37 -12.82 -52.38 -33.72
N SER A 38 -13.34 -52.31 -32.49
CA SER A 38 -14.04 -53.37 -31.77
C SER A 38 -13.28 -54.67 -31.53
N SER A 39 -12.96 -54.91 -30.26
CA SER A 39 -13.33 -56.16 -29.57
C SER A 39 -13.14 -56.03 -28.07
N ALA A 40 -14.20 -56.41 -27.37
CA ALA A 40 -14.25 -56.58 -25.92
C ALA A 40 -13.52 -57.87 -25.52
N ASP A 41 -12.85 -57.87 -24.38
CA ASP A 41 -12.89 -59.02 -23.52
C ASP A 41 -12.77 -58.61 -22.04
N SER A 42 -13.53 -59.35 -21.28
CA SER A 42 -13.86 -59.20 -19.88
C SER A 42 -12.85 -59.94 -19.02
N SER A 43 -12.29 -59.33 -17.97
CA SER A 43 -11.79 -60.11 -16.85
C SER A 43 -11.78 -59.31 -15.54
N MET A 44 -12.30 -59.93 -14.54
CA MET A 44 -12.69 -59.52 -13.20
C MET A 44 -11.58 -58.96 -12.31
N ALA A 45 -12.00 -57.99 -11.52
CA ALA A 45 -11.77 -57.78 -10.07
C ALA A 45 -10.36 -57.98 -9.48
N ALA A 46 -9.80 -56.87 -9.07
CA ALA A 46 -9.12 -56.75 -7.77
C ALA A 46 -9.38 -55.34 -7.24
N SER A 47 -10.09 -55.27 -6.14
CA SER A 47 -10.30 -54.09 -5.33
C SER A 47 -8.99 -53.76 -4.62
N GLU A 48 -8.21 -52.86 -5.14
CA GLU A 48 -7.19 -52.16 -4.37
C GLU A 48 -7.80 -50.83 -3.89
N LEU A 49 -7.88 -50.72 -2.58
CA LEU A 49 -8.08 -49.43 -1.91
C LEU A 49 -6.88 -48.54 -2.28
N GLU A 50 -7.06 -47.74 -3.30
CA GLU A 50 -6.20 -46.58 -3.48
C GLU A 50 -6.55 -45.58 -2.36
N THR A 51 -5.71 -45.54 -1.33
CA THR A 51 -5.58 -44.38 -0.47
C THR A 51 -5.12 -43.23 -1.39
N GLY A 52 -6.09 -42.50 -1.88
CA GLY A 52 -5.84 -41.28 -2.64
C GLY A 52 -5.14 -40.27 -1.73
N SER A 53 -3.82 -40.28 -1.73
CA SER A 53 -3.03 -39.11 -1.43
C SER A 53 -3.33 -38.12 -2.57
N SER A 54 -4.25 -37.22 -2.34
CA SER A 54 -4.37 -36.03 -3.21
C SER A 54 -3.13 -35.19 -2.97
N ASP A 55 -2.12 -35.41 -3.77
CA ASP A 55 -1.02 -34.48 -3.95
C ASP A 55 -1.63 -33.22 -4.61
N SER A 56 -2.25 -32.39 -3.77
CA SER A 56 -2.78 -31.10 -4.24
C SER A 56 -1.58 -30.27 -4.61
N GLU A 57 -1.41 -29.99 -5.90
CA GLU A 57 -0.36 -29.14 -6.42
C GLU A 57 -0.39 -27.80 -5.68
N VAL A 58 0.72 -27.43 -5.03
CA VAL A 58 0.87 -26.17 -4.30
C VAL A 58 0.71 -25.00 -5.29
N LYS A 59 -0.24 -24.13 -5.00
CA LYS A 59 -0.55 -22.98 -5.87
C LYS A 59 0.46 -21.86 -5.61
N LYS A 60 1.16 -21.42 -6.65
CA LYS A 60 2.07 -20.25 -6.57
C LYS A 60 1.29 -18.95 -6.56
N ILE A 61 1.58 -18.09 -5.60
CA ILE A 61 0.93 -16.79 -5.38
C ILE A 61 1.99 -15.70 -5.46
N LYS A 62 1.77 -14.71 -6.32
CA LYS A 62 2.63 -13.54 -6.47
C LYS A 62 2.14 -12.39 -5.58
N VAL A 63 2.90 -12.09 -4.55
CA VAL A 63 2.67 -10.98 -3.62
C VAL A 63 3.55 -9.81 -4.04
N ALA A 64 2.94 -8.79 -4.67
CA ALA A 64 3.63 -7.56 -5.02
C ALA A 64 3.67 -6.59 -3.84
N HIS A 65 4.80 -5.91 -3.64
CA HIS A 65 4.96 -4.88 -2.62
C HIS A 65 5.81 -3.72 -3.14
N THR A 66 5.77 -2.55 -2.46
CA THR A 66 6.60 -1.42 -2.87
C THR A 66 8.07 -1.61 -2.47
N GLN A 67 8.97 -0.80 -3.06
CA GLN A 67 10.41 -0.96 -2.87
C GLN A 67 10.98 -0.17 -1.69
N SER A 68 10.25 0.88 -1.25
CA SER A 68 10.83 1.89 -0.35
C SER A 68 9.84 2.50 0.65
N TYR A 69 8.71 1.85 0.93
CA TYR A 69 7.75 2.33 1.92
C TYR A 69 8.08 1.79 3.32
N TYR A 70 9.26 2.18 3.83
CA TYR A 70 9.72 1.81 5.17
C TYR A 70 8.81 2.39 6.26
N PRO A 71 8.46 1.63 7.31
CA PRO A 71 8.76 0.23 7.57
C PRO A 71 7.62 -0.73 7.14
N TYR A 72 6.66 -0.28 6.33
CA TYR A 72 5.53 -1.10 5.90
C TYR A 72 5.94 -2.21 4.94
N ASP A 73 6.54 -1.83 3.81
CA ASP A 73 7.02 -2.76 2.79
C ASP A 73 8.18 -2.12 1.99
N PHE A 74 9.30 -2.84 1.91
CA PHE A 74 10.53 -2.33 1.28
C PHE A 74 11.46 -3.47 0.88
N VAL A 75 12.53 -3.12 0.18
CA VAL A 75 13.65 -4.03 -0.09
C VAL A 75 14.80 -3.64 0.85
N ASN A 76 15.27 -4.58 1.66
CA ASN A 76 16.35 -4.33 2.61
C ASN A 76 17.74 -4.27 1.93
N ASP A 77 18.78 -3.94 2.68
CA ASP A 77 20.15 -3.80 2.17
C ASP A 77 20.74 -5.08 1.56
N LYS A 78 20.12 -6.25 1.81
CA LYS A 78 20.49 -7.54 1.21
C LYS A 78 19.76 -7.82 -0.10
N GLY A 79 18.84 -6.93 -0.51
CA GLY A 79 17.99 -7.13 -1.67
C GLY A 79 16.78 -8.04 -1.42
N GLU A 80 16.41 -8.29 -0.16
CA GLU A 80 15.31 -9.15 0.23
C GLU A 80 14.06 -8.32 0.52
N SER A 81 12.87 -8.88 0.23
CA SER A 81 11.58 -8.31 0.62
C SER A 81 11.41 -8.32 2.13
N ASP A 82 11.16 -7.15 2.73
CA ASP A 82 11.05 -6.93 4.17
C ASP A 82 10.00 -5.86 4.49
N GLY A 83 9.70 -5.68 5.75
CA GLY A 83 8.73 -4.72 6.27
C GLY A 83 7.56 -5.40 6.97
N TYR A 84 6.73 -4.58 7.60
CA TYR A 84 5.59 -5.03 8.41
C TYR A 84 4.61 -5.87 7.60
N GLU A 85 4.11 -5.35 6.47
CA GLU A 85 3.13 -6.03 5.63
C GLU A 85 3.70 -7.33 5.04
N VAL A 86 4.98 -7.31 4.62
CA VAL A 86 5.69 -8.50 4.14
C VAL A 86 5.82 -9.54 5.24
N ALA A 87 6.11 -9.13 6.48
CA ALA A 87 6.23 -10.03 7.61
C ALA A 87 4.88 -10.66 8.02
N VAL A 88 3.78 -9.89 7.93
CA VAL A 88 2.42 -10.42 8.11
C VAL A 88 2.13 -11.49 7.06
N PHE A 89 2.46 -11.23 5.78
CA PHE A 89 2.23 -12.20 4.72
C PHE A 89 3.14 -13.45 4.81
N LYS A 90 4.36 -13.31 5.32
CA LYS A 90 5.20 -14.48 5.66
C LYS A 90 4.58 -15.33 6.77
N ALA A 91 3.93 -14.71 7.77
CA ALA A 91 3.21 -15.45 8.80
C ALA A 91 1.93 -16.11 8.26
N ILE A 92 1.25 -15.51 7.29
CA ILE A 92 0.11 -16.12 6.58
C ILE A 92 0.57 -17.32 5.74
N ASP A 93 1.70 -17.20 5.03
CA ASP A 93 2.30 -18.28 4.22
C ASP A 93 2.55 -19.55 5.04
N GLU A 94 3.08 -19.40 6.27
CA GLU A 94 3.28 -20.51 7.22
C GLU A 94 1.96 -21.22 7.63
N MET A 95 0.81 -20.55 7.49
CA MET A 95 -0.51 -21.07 7.87
C MET A 95 -1.27 -21.72 6.71
N LEU A 96 -0.86 -21.46 5.47
CA LEU A 96 -1.57 -21.87 4.25
C LEU A 96 -0.70 -22.78 3.37
N PRO A 97 -0.42 -24.03 3.77
CA PRO A 97 0.52 -24.92 3.08
C PRO A 97 0.11 -25.31 1.66
N GLU A 98 -1.13 -25.04 1.25
CA GLU A 98 -1.61 -25.22 -0.13
C GLU A 98 -1.16 -24.10 -1.09
N TYR A 99 -0.55 -23.02 -0.58
CA TYR A 99 0.01 -21.90 -1.35
C TYR A 99 1.52 -21.79 -1.12
N GLU A 100 2.23 -21.24 -2.10
CA GLU A 100 3.64 -20.82 -2.05
C GLU A 100 3.72 -19.36 -2.45
N PHE A 101 4.08 -18.46 -1.52
CA PHE A 101 4.09 -17.02 -1.76
C PHE A 101 5.45 -16.57 -2.32
N GLU A 102 5.42 -16.01 -3.53
CA GLU A 102 6.56 -15.37 -4.19
C GLU A 102 6.45 -13.84 -4.04
N TYR A 103 7.42 -13.22 -3.35
CA TYR A 103 7.42 -11.78 -3.12
C TYR A 103 8.11 -11.04 -4.28
N VAL A 104 7.43 -10.02 -4.83
CA VAL A 104 7.88 -9.24 -5.99
C VAL A 104 7.86 -7.76 -5.64
N SER A 105 9.03 -7.12 -5.56
CA SER A 105 9.13 -5.68 -5.35
C SER A 105 8.89 -4.89 -6.64
N THR A 106 8.11 -3.80 -6.57
CA THR A 106 7.77 -2.97 -7.72
C THR A 106 7.44 -1.53 -7.30
N THR A 107 7.10 -0.64 -8.23
CA THR A 107 6.60 0.69 -7.90
C THR A 107 5.15 0.64 -7.44
N ALA A 108 4.69 1.65 -6.70
CA ALA A 108 3.29 1.72 -6.23
C ALA A 108 2.27 1.77 -7.39
N GLU A 109 2.66 2.39 -8.51
CA GLU A 109 1.82 2.49 -9.71
C GLU A 109 1.77 1.15 -10.45
N ASP A 110 2.92 0.54 -10.75
CA ASP A 110 3.00 -0.75 -11.44
C ASP A 110 2.35 -1.88 -10.62
N LEU A 111 2.37 -1.77 -9.28
CA LEU A 111 1.69 -2.71 -8.39
C LEU A 111 0.19 -2.72 -8.67
N LEU A 112 -0.47 -1.56 -8.64
CA LEU A 112 -1.93 -1.48 -8.83
C LEU A 112 -2.33 -1.90 -10.25
N ILE A 113 -1.60 -1.45 -11.26
CA ILE A 113 -1.82 -1.84 -12.67
C ILE A 113 -1.64 -3.35 -12.84
N GLY A 114 -0.55 -3.90 -12.30
CA GLY A 114 -0.26 -5.33 -12.40
C GLY A 114 -1.24 -6.20 -11.63
N LEU A 115 -1.71 -5.73 -10.46
CA LEU A 115 -2.72 -6.42 -9.67
C LEU A 115 -4.08 -6.46 -10.40
N GLU A 116 -4.52 -5.33 -10.96
CA GLU A 116 -5.77 -5.25 -11.75
C GLU A 116 -5.69 -6.15 -13.00
N ALA A 117 -4.54 -6.19 -13.67
CA ALA A 117 -4.30 -7.01 -14.85
C ALA A 117 -4.05 -8.51 -14.56
N GLY A 118 -4.00 -8.94 -13.28
CA GLY A 118 -3.74 -10.34 -12.93
C GLY A 118 -2.27 -10.78 -13.05
N LYS A 119 -1.33 -9.83 -13.18
CA LYS A 119 0.12 -10.12 -13.12
C LYS A 119 0.55 -10.50 -11.71
N TYR A 120 -0.10 -9.93 -10.70
CA TYR A 120 0.05 -10.20 -9.28
C TYR A 120 -1.28 -10.69 -8.70
N ASP A 121 -1.21 -11.51 -7.66
CA ASP A 121 -2.37 -12.03 -6.96
C ASP A 121 -2.73 -11.19 -5.75
N VAL A 122 -1.72 -10.65 -5.07
CA VAL A 122 -1.81 -9.80 -3.87
C VAL A 122 -0.96 -8.56 -4.04
N GLY A 123 -1.41 -7.44 -3.46
CA GLY A 123 -0.68 -6.18 -3.43
C GLY A 123 -0.61 -5.58 -2.02
N LEU A 124 0.61 -5.22 -1.59
CA LEU A 124 0.92 -4.61 -0.30
C LEU A 124 1.53 -3.21 -0.53
N LYS A 125 0.94 -2.18 0.06
CA LYS A 125 1.43 -0.78 -0.05
C LYS A 125 0.75 0.18 0.95
N GLY A 126 0.40 -0.30 2.15
CA GLY A 126 -0.29 0.52 3.15
C GLY A 126 -1.64 1.04 2.65
N VAL A 127 -2.47 0.18 2.07
CA VAL A 127 -3.67 0.64 1.35
C VAL A 127 -4.81 0.93 2.29
N TRP A 128 -5.30 2.17 2.27
CA TRP A 128 -6.57 2.55 2.87
C TRP A 128 -7.74 2.11 1.99
N TRP A 129 -8.85 1.77 2.61
CA TRP A 129 -10.06 1.44 1.88
C TRP A 129 -10.62 2.68 1.16
N THR A 130 -11.10 2.48 -0.07
CA THR A 130 -11.96 3.44 -0.78
C THR A 130 -12.94 2.66 -1.64
N ALA A 131 -14.16 3.19 -1.82
CA ALA A 131 -15.17 2.57 -2.67
C ALA A 131 -14.68 2.34 -4.11
N GLU A 132 -13.94 3.30 -4.68
CA GLU A 132 -13.38 3.17 -6.04
C GLU A 132 -12.39 1.98 -6.15
N ARG A 133 -11.54 1.78 -5.12
CA ARG A 133 -10.61 0.65 -5.12
C ARG A 133 -11.33 -0.68 -4.91
N GLU A 134 -12.38 -0.70 -4.09
CA GLU A 134 -13.18 -1.92 -3.88
C GLU A 134 -13.91 -2.36 -5.15
N GLU A 135 -14.20 -1.46 -6.10
CA GLU A 135 -14.71 -1.84 -7.43
C GLU A 135 -13.67 -2.66 -8.22
N LYS A 136 -12.37 -2.39 -8.05
CA LYS A 136 -11.26 -2.98 -8.81
C LYS A 136 -10.60 -4.16 -8.13
N PHE A 137 -10.59 -4.20 -6.81
CA PHE A 137 -9.86 -5.17 -5.99
C PHE A 137 -10.76 -5.81 -4.93
N ILE A 138 -10.34 -6.95 -4.39
CA ILE A 138 -10.97 -7.53 -3.19
C ILE A 138 -10.20 -7.01 -1.98
N TYR A 139 -10.94 -6.49 -1.02
CA TYR A 139 -10.47 -6.21 0.35
C TYR A 139 -10.99 -7.32 1.27
N PRO A 140 -10.14 -7.97 2.08
CA PRO A 140 -10.62 -8.85 3.13
C PRO A 140 -11.43 -8.05 4.17
N GLU A 141 -12.14 -8.73 5.07
CA GLU A 141 -12.86 -8.07 6.15
C GLU A 141 -11.89 -7.56 7.23
N ASN A 142 -10.83 -8.32 7.51
CA ASN A 142 -9.85 -7.97 8.51
C ASN A 142 -8.74 -7.09 7.94
N TYR A 143 -8.46 -5.96 8.58
CA TYR A 143 -7.30 -5.14 8.29
C TYR A 143 -6.05 -5.73 8.96
N ILE A 144 -4.89 -5.43 8.39
CA ILE A 144 -3.60 -5.95 8.90
C ILE A 144 -2.83 -4.96 9.78
N GLY A 145 -3.23 -3.71 9.84
CA GLY A 145 -2.58 -2.65 10.61
C GLY A 145 -3.24 -1.31 10.38
N SER A 146 -2.55 -0.23 10.70
CA SER A 146 -3.00 1.12 10.35
C SER A 146 -1.86 2.05 9.96
N SER A 147 -2.21 3.12 9.23
CA SER A 147 -1.40 4.32 9.13
C SER A 147 -1.84 5.28 10.22
N VAL A 148 -0.99 5.49 11.22
CA VAL A 148 -1.24 6.47 12.29
C VAL A 148 -1.01 7.87 11.74
N ILE A 149 -2.02 8.73 11.79
CA ILE A 149 -1.96 10.11 11.30
C ILE A 149 -2.09 11.11 12.44
N GLY A 150 -1.56 12.32 12.22
CA GLY A 150 -1.59 13.38 13.22
C GLY A 150 -0.89 14.65 12.72
N ILE A 151 -0.44 15.46 13.66
CA ILE A 151 0.18 16.76 13.37
C ILE A 151 1.60 16.84 13.93
N ALA A 152 2.54 17.28 13.09
CA ALA A 152 3.86 17.73 13.52
C ALA A 152 3.79 19.25 13.81
N PHE A 153 4.29 19.67 14.96
CA PHE A 153 4.23 21.06 15.43
C PHE A 153 5.46 21.44 16.26
N ARG A 154 5.67 22.72 16.55
CA ARG A 154 6.81 23.17 17.37
C ARG A 154 6.72 22.65 18.79
N THR A 155 7.79 22.01 19.28
CA THR A 155 7.89 21.43 20.64
C THR A 155 7.57 22.45 21.75
N GLU A 156 7.86 23.74 21.55
CA GLU A 156 7.52 24.80 22.50
C GLU A 156 6.02 24.90 22.81
N ASN A 157 5.17 24.43 21.90
CA ASN A 157 3.71 24.45 22.04
C ASN A 157 3.12 23.13 22.59
N ALA A 158 3.96 22.19 23.04
CA ALA A 158 3.50 20.85 23.48
C ALA A 158 2.61 20.87 24.73
N ASN A 159 2.60 21.96 25.51
CA ASN A 159 1.65 22.13 26.61
C ASN A 159 0.25 22.55 26.18
N GLU A 160 0.09 23.07 24.95
CA GLU A 160 -1.15 23.60 24.41
C GLU A 160 -1.71 22.71 23.28
N ILE A 161 -0.83 22.01 22.55
CA ILE A 161 -1.16 21.11 21.43
C ILE A 161 -0.83 19.68 21.84
N THR A 162 -1.86 18.90 22.17
CA THR A 162 -1.76 17.50 22.59
C THR A 162 -2.45 16.55 21.60
N ASP A 163 -3.35 17.08 20.78
CA ASP A 163 -4.16 16.37 19.79
C ASP A 163 -4.69 17.35 18.73
N LEU A 164 -5.45 16.85 17.78
CA LEU A 164 -5.99 17.67 16.69
C LEU A 164 -7.04 18.68 17.17
N GLU A 165 -7.84 18.34 18.20
CA GLU A 165 -8.83 19.24 18.79
C GLU A 165 -8.18 20.42 19.53
N SER A 166 -7.15 20.16 20.33
CA SER A 166 -6.40 21.19 21.04
C SER A 166 -5.67 22.12 20.05
N PHE A 167 -5.13 21.57 18.97
CA PHE A 167 -4.56 22.36 17.87
C PHE A 167 -5.61 23.25 17.20
N ALA A 168 -6.81 22.72 16.92
CA ALA A 168 -7.90 23.51 16.37
C ALA A 168 -8.28 24.69 17.26
N ARG A 169 -8.35 24.48 18.58
CA ARG A 169 -8.58 25.54 19.58
C ARG A 169 -7.42 26.52 19.72
N TYR A 170 -6.16 26.03 19.59
CA TYR A 170 -4.96 26.85 19.69
C TYR A 170 -4.86 27.87 18.55
N SER A 171 -4.92 27.40 17.31
CA SER A 171 -4.82 28.29 16.13
C SER A 171 -5.53 27.75 14.91
N GLY A 172 -5.60 26.45 14.73
CA GLY A 172 -6.09 25.80 13.51
C GLY A 172 -5.33 26.18 12.23
N ASN A 173 -4.14 26.82 12.35
CA ASN A 173 -3.37 27.32 11.19
C ASN A 173 -2.46 26.22 10.64
N LEU A 174 -3.03 25.37 9.79
CA LEU A 174 -2.40 24.19 9.21
C LEU A 174 -1.64 24.50 7.93
N VAL A 175 -0.50 23.81 7.70
CA VAL A 175 0.16 23.75 6.39
C VAL A 175 -0.86 23.35 5.32
N PRO A 176 -0.89 24.04 4.15
CA PRO A 176 -1.82 23.72 3.08
C PRO A 176 -1.77 22.24 2.66
N ILE A 177 -2.89 21.68 2.26
CA ILE A 177 -3.02 20.27 1.86
C ILE A 177 -3.59 20.20 0.44
N SER A 178 -3.11 19.24 -0.36
CA SER A 178 -3.66 19.00 -1.70
C SER A 178 -5.11 18.51 -1.60
N PRO A 179 -6.06 19.17 -2.31
CA PRO A 179 -7.48 18.78 -2.28
C PRO A 179 -7.77 17.36 -2.74
N GLN A 180 -6.84 16.73 -3.48
CA GLN A 180 -6.99 15.36 -3.98
C GLN A 180 -6.42 14.32 -3.01
N SER A 181 -5.85 14.75 -1.89
CA SER A 181 -5.30 13.84 -0.88
C SER A 181 -6.36 13.38 0.12
N ALA A 182 -6.20 12.16 0.64
CA ALA A 182 -7.05 11.66 1.71
C ALA A 182 -6.94 12.51 3.00
N GLN A 183 -5.79 13.11 3.25
CA GLN A 183 -5.57 14.03 4.38
C GLN A 183 -6.48 15.24 4.31
N TYR A 184 -6.76 15.77 3.11
CA TYR A 184 -7.69 16.88 2.93
C TYR A 184 -9.11 16.48 3.35
N THR A 185 -9.60 15.33 2.88
CA THR A 185 -10.92 14.78 3.27
C THR A 185 -11.02 14.56 4.77
N ILE A 186 -9.97 14.05 5.41
CA ILE A 186 -9.95 13.84 6.86
C ILE A 186 -10.14 15.16 7.63
N ILE A 187 -9.45 16.23 7.23
CA ILE A 187 -9.62 17.55 7.86
C ILE A 187 -10.99 18.17 7.52
N GLU A 188 -11.52 17.94 6.31
CA GLU A 188 -12.90 18.36 6.00
C GLU A 188 -13.92 17.66 6.90
N ASN A 189 -13.77 16.35 7.16
CA ASN A 189 -14.66 15.60 8.04
C ASN A 189 -14.51 16.07 9.49
N PHE A 190 -13.27 16.26 9.97
CA PHE A 190 -13.01 16.87 11.27
C PHE A 190 -13.75 18.23 11.42
N ASN A 191 -13.67 19.11 10.43
CA ASN A 191 -14.33 20.43 10.47
C ASN A 191 -15.86 20.34 10.47
N LYS A 192 -16.43 19.32 9.82
CA LYS A 192 -17.91 19.06 9.88
C LYS A 192 -18.35 18.65 11.28
N GLU A 193 -17.52 17.85 11.97
CA GLU A 193 -17.77 17.37 13.34
C GLU A 193 -17.50 18.46 14.39
N HIS A 194 -16.60 19.42 14.08
CA HIS A 194 -16.17 20.50 14.99
C HIS A 194 -16.41 21.90 14.40
N PRO A 195 -17.67 22.27 14.10
CA PRO A 195 -17.99 23.52 13.39
C PRO A 195 -17.63 24.80 14.17
N ASP A 196 -17.53 24.71 15.50
CA ASP A 196 -17.18 25.85 16.37
C ASP A 196 -15.66 26.14 16.41
N THR A 197 -14.84 25.17 16.05
CA THR A 197 -13.37 25.27 16.06
C THR A 197 -12.77 24.63 14.80
N PRO A 198 -13.12 25.13 13.60
CA PRO A 198 -12.62 24.54 12.37
C PRO A 198 -11.14 24.81 12.19
N ILE A 199 -10.41 23.80 11.71
CA ILE A 199 -9.03 23.96 11.22
C ILE A 199 -9.08 24.68 9.87
N LYS A 200 -8.18 25.65 9.67
CA LYS A 200 -8.05 26.38 8.41
C LYS A 200 -7.50 25.46 7.33
N LEU A 201 -8.37 24.95 6.49
CA LEU A 201 -8.02 24.10 5.37
C LEU A 201 -7.74 24.97 4.13
N THR A 202 -6.49 25.06 3.74
CA THR A 202 -6.03 25.83 2.58
C THR A 202 -5.59 24.84 1.49
N PRO A 203 -6.19 24.89 0.28
CA PRO A 203 -5.74 24.04 -0.83
C PRO A 203 -4.38 24.52 -1.34
N ALA A 204 -3.51 23.58 -1.69
CA ALA A 204 -2.24 23.83 -2.36
C ALA A 204 -1.90 22.67 -3.30
N ASP A 205 -1.01 22.97 -4.24
CA ASP A 205 -0.32 21.95 -5.01
C ASP A 205 0.68 21.19 -4.10
N GLN A 206 1.32 20.17 -4.66
CA GLN A 206 2.35 19.42 -3.96
C GLN A 206 3.55 20.31 -3.65
N PHE A 207 4.17 20.08 -2.50
CA PHE A 207 5.40 20.72 -2.05
C PHE A 207 6.31 19.66 -1.43
N GLU A 208 7.58 20.00 -1.23
CA GLU A 208 8.54 19.08 -0.62
C GLU A 208 8.29 18.97 0.90
N LEU A 209 8.54 17.79 1.46
CA LEU A 209 8.37 17.53 2.89
C LEU A 209 9.20 18.49 3.77
N SER A 210 10.42 18.84 3.31
CA SER A 210 11.28 19.84 3.93
C SER A 210 10.63 21.20 4.10
N ASP A 211 9.90 21.66 3.07
CA ASP A 211 9.23 22.96 3.10
C ASP A 211 8.17 23.01 4.20
N ALA A 212 7.38 21.92 4.34
CA ALA A 212 6.35 21.81 5.37
C ALA A 212 6.95 21.95 6.79
N TYR A 213 8.00 21.21 7.10
CA TYR A 213 8.66 21.29 8.40
C TYR A 213 9.29 22.67 8.63
N GLN A 214 9.93 23.25 7.62
CA GLN A 214 10.52 24.57 7.72
C GLN A 214 9.46 25.66 7.96
N TRP A 215 8.34 25.62 7.27
CA TRP A 215 7.24 26.57 7.47
C TRP A 215 6.64 26.50 8.90
N VAL A 216 6.59 25.30 9.49
CA VAL A 216 6.18 25.12 10.88
C VAL A 216 7.23 25.74 11.82
N LEU A 217 8.52 25.45 11.61
CA LEU A 217 9.61 25.99 12.42
C LEU A 217 9.73 27.53 12.36
N GLU A 218 9.47 28.11 11.18
CA GLU A 218 9.46 29.57 10.97
C GLU A 218 8.20 30.27 11.53
N GLY A 219 7.20 29.49 11.99
CA GLY A 219 5.93 30.04 12.49
C GLY A 219 5.00 30.55 11.40
N ARG A 220 5.23 30.21 10.13
CA ARG A 220 4.32 30.52 9.02
C ARG A 220 3.00 29.74 9.18
N TYR A 221 3.12 28.50 9.62
CA TYR A 221 2.03 27.62 10.05
C TYR A 221 2.35 27.06 11.43
N ASP A 222 1.33 26.57 12.12
CA ASP A 222 1.52 26.07 13.48
C ASP A 222 1.62 24.55 13.54
N ALA A 223 1.08 23.85 12.53
CA ALA A 223 1.22 22.41 12.40
C ALA A 223 1.21 21.94 10.94
N PHE A 224 1.79 20.74 10.72
CA PHE A 224 1.76 19.98 9.48
C PHE A 224 1.07 18.63 9.71
N PHE A 225 -0.03 18.36 8.99
CA PHE A 225 -0.79 17.12 9.10
C PHE A 225 -0.14 16.03 8.24
N ASN A 226 0.33 14.96 8.86
CA ASN A 226 1.12 13.93 8.19
C ASN A 226 0.91 12.55 8.84
N ILE A 227 1.46 11.51 8.21
CA ILE A 227 1.55 10.15 8.74
C ILE A 227 2.69 10.10 9.77
N LYS A 228 2.43 9.52 10.94
CA LYS A 228 3.41 9.43 12.04
C LYS A 228 4.71 8.78 11.61
N VAL A 229 4.66 7.69 10.87
CA VAL A 229 5.86 7.00 10.41
C VAL A 229 6.75 7.87 9.52
N SER A 230 6.17 8.78 8.73
CA SER A 230 6.95 9.75 7.97
C SER A 230 7.70 10.74 8.88
N PHE A 231 7.07 11.15 9.99
CA PHE A 231 7.73 11.96 11.00
C PHE A 231 8.83 11.18 11.72
N ASP A 232 8.54 9.96 12.15
CA ASP A 232 9.48 9.11 12.87
C ASP A 232 10.74 8.81 12.04
N THR A 233 10.58 8.45 10.78
CA THR A 233 11.70 8.10 9.89
C THR A 233 12.51 9.30 9.42
N ASN A 234 11.87 10.45 9.19
CA ASN A 234 12.57 11.61 8.64
C ASN A 234 13.08 12.59 9.71
N VAL A 235 12.40 12.67 10.88
CA VAL A 235 12.72 13.64 11.94
C VAL A 235 13.29 12.97 13.18
N VAL A 236 12.69 11.86 13.66
CA VAL A 236 13.08 11.24 14.92
C VAL A 236 14.30 10.32 14.74
N ALA A 237 14.34 9.53 13.68
CA ALA A 237 15.45 8.62 13.41
C ALA A 237 16.78 9.37 13.29
N GLU A 238 17.87 8.80 13.86
CA GLU A 238 19.21 9.43 13.88
C GLU A 238 19.77 9.67 12.48
N ASP A 239 19.42 8.83 11.52
CA ASP A 239 19.77 8.93 10.10
C ASP A 239 18.68 9.63 9.25
N GLY A 240 17.62 10.14 9.89
CA GLY A 240 16.55 10.86 9.22
C GLY A 240 17.03 12.15 8.56
N GLU A 241 16.53 12.44 7.34
CA GLU A 241 16.95 13.61 6.55
C GLU A 241 16.76 14.93 7.30
N TYR A 242 15.79 14.99 8.21
CA TYR A 242 15.45 16.19 9.01
C TYR A 242 15.71 16.02 10.50
N HIS A 243 16.59 15.08 10.88
CA HIS A 243 16.92 14.80 12.28
C HIS A 243 17.42 16.06 13.05
N GLN A 244 18.04 17.02 12.38
CA GLN A 244 18.41 18.31 12.96
C GLN A 244 17.23 19.11 13.54
N PHE A 245 15.99 18.71 13.28
CA PHE A 245 14.77 19.32 13.81
C PHE A 245 14.12 18.51 14.94
N ALA A 246 14.66 17.34 15.31
CA ALA A 246 14.08 16.43 16.29
C ALA A 246 13.78 17.08 17.65
N ASP A 247 14.67 17.97 18.14
CA ASP A 247 14.47 18.70 19.40
C ASP A 247 13.45 19.85 19.30
N LYS A 248 13.09 20.25 18.06
CA LYS A 248 12.25 21.43 17.81
C LYS A 248 10.83 21.07 17.36
N LEU A 249 10.62 19.84 16.91
CA LEU A 249 9.35 19.35 16.44
C LEU A 249 8.85 18.20 17.32
N SER A 250 7.57 18.24 17.61
CA SER A 250 6.82 17.18 18.32
C SER A 250 5.70 16.69 17.41
N PHE A 251 5.16 15.53 17.71
CA PHE A 251 4.05 14.94 16.98
C PHE A 251 2.90 14.60 17.94
N ALA A 252 1.69 15.01 17.58
CA ALA A 252 0.46 14.60 18.26
C ALA A 252 -0.37 13.72 17.34
N THR A 253 -0.70 12.52 17.79
CA THR A 253 -1.53 11.57 17.06
C THR A 253 -2.99 12.03 17.03
N TYR A 254 -3.65 11.82 15.87
CA TYR A 254 -5.08 12.03 15.72
C TYR A 254 -5.82 10.69 15.70
N LYS A 255 -5.57 9.84 14.69
CA LYS A 255 -6.20 8.51 14.58
C LYS A 255 -5.36 7.54 13.75
N GLY A 256 -5.63 6.26 13.90
CA GLY A 256 -5.13 5.21 13.00
C GLY A 256 -6.12 4.95 11.88
N ILE A 257 -5.67 5.02 10.64
CA ILE A 257 -6.43 4.64 9.46
C ILE A 257 -6.07 3.21 9.10
N PRO A 258 -7.00 2.24 9.18
CA PRO A 258 -6.70 0.85 8.86
C PRO A 258 -6.16 0.66 7.45
N ILE A 259 -5.26 -0.32 7.31
CA ILE A 259 -4.66 -0.72 6.04
C ILE A 259 -4.97 -2.18 5.75
N TRP A 260 -5.15 -2.48 4.47
CA TRP A 260 -5.49 -3.81 3.97
C TRP A 260 -4.54 -4.26 2.87
N PRO A 261 -4.30 -5.57 2.74
CA PRO A 261 -3.82 -6.13 1.50
C PRO A 261 -4.91 -6.02 0.43
N LEU A 262 -4.50 -5.87 -0.82
CA LEU A 262 -5.40 -5.94 -1.97
C LEU A 262 -5.26 -7.28 -2.67
N PHE A 263 -6.37 -7.85 -3.13
CA PHE A 263 -6.35 -9.05 -3.95
C PHE A 263 -6.94 -8.78 -5.34
N ASN A 264 -6.39 -9.46 -6.35
CA ASN A 264 -7.00 -9.46 -7.68
C ASN A 264 -8.43 -10.01 -7.61
N LYS A 265 -9.34 -9.47 -8.42
CA LYS A 265 -10.77 -9.85 -8.42
C LYS A 265 -11.06 -11.33 -8.65
N GLU A 266 -10.15 -12.04 -9.34
CA GLU A 266 -10.29 -13.47 -9.63
C GLU A 266 -9.77 -14.36 -8.50
N LYS A 267 -9.25 -13.78 -7.41
CA LYS A 267 -8.59 -14.50 -6.30
C LYS A 267 -9.44 -14.51 -5.02
N SER A 268 -10.75 -14.69 -5.15
CA SER A 268 -11.67 -14.67 -4.01
C SER A 268 -11.39 -15.78 -2.99
N GLU A 269 -11.05 -17.00 -3.43
CA GLU A 269 -10.71 -18.10 -2.54
C GLU A 269 -9.44 -17.78 -1.72
N LEU A 270 -8.40 -17.24 -2.36
CA LEU A 270 -7.17 -16.81 -1.70
C LEU A 270 -7.46 -15.67 -0.71
N ALA A 271 -8.26 -14.67 -1.11
CA ALA A 271 -8.63 -13.56 -0.24
C ALA A 271 -9.34 -14.05 1.03
N THR A 272 -10.25 -15.01 0.91
CA THR A 272 -10.94 -15.62 2.06
C THR A 272 -9.97 -16.39 2.95
N ALA A 273 -9.10 -17.25 2.38
CA ALA A 273 -8.11 -17.99 3.16
C ALA A 273 -7.14 -17.05 3.91
N CYS A 274 -6.69 -15.98 3.25
CA CYS A 274 -5.85 -14.97 3.89
C CYS A 274 -6.61 -14.18 4.97
N ASP A 275 -7.89 -13.88 4.78
CA ASP A 275 -8.72 -13.18 5.77
C ASP A 275 -8.88 -14.02 7.06
N ASP A 276 -9.14 -15.31 6.93
CA ASP A 276 -9.21 -16.25 8.06
C ASP A 276 -7.86 -16.32 8.79
N ALA A 277 -6.74 -16.33 8.05
CA ALA A 277 -5.40 -16.31 8.63
C ALA A 277 -5.10 -14.99 9.35
N ILE A 278 -5.48 -13.84 8.78
CA ILE A 278 -5.34 -12.52 9.42
C ILE A 278 -6.13 -12.48 10.74
N ALA A 279 -7.39 -12.95 10.74
CA ALA A 279 -8.20 -13.02 11.95
C ALA A 279 -7.51 -13.82 13.06
N LYS A 280 -6.93 -14.97 12.72
CA LYS A 280 -6.20 -15.81 13.66
C LYS A 280 -4.90 -15.17 14.16
N LEU A 281 -4.09 -14.57 13.28
CA LEU A 281 -2.88 -13.82 13.68
C LEU A 281 -3.21 -12.67 14.62
N LYS A 282 -4.36 -12.01 14.41
CA LYS A 282 -4.87 -10.96 15.30
C LYS A 282 -5.26 -11.52 16.67
N GLU A 283 -6.00 -12.63 16.71
CA GLU A 283 -6.39 -13.28 17.96
C GLU A 283 -5.19 -13.78 18.77
N GLU A 284 -4.17 -14.31 18.09
CA GLU A 284 -2.92 -14.78 18.70
C GLU A 284 -1.98 -13.64 19.12
N GLY A 285 -2.29 -12.37 18.80
CA GLY A 285 -1.47 -11.20 19.11
C GLY A 285 -0.24 -11.06 18.22
N LYS A 286 -0.14 -11.85 17.13
CA LYS A 286 1.02 -11.81 16.22
C LYS A 286 1.12 -10.52 15.43
N LEU A 287 -0.01 -9.90 15.05
CA LEU A 287 -0.02 -8.62 14.38
C LEU A 287 0.53 -7.50 15.27
N GLU A 288 0.23 -7.52 16.59
CA GLU A 288 0.80 -6.58 17.57
C GLU A 288 2.30 -6.81 17.75
N GLU A 289 2.75 -8.06 17.88
CA GLU A 289 4.19 -8.38 17.97
C GLU A 289 4.96 -7.84 16.77
N LEU A 290 4.42 -8.01 15.56
CA LEU A 290 5.03 -7.48 14.34
C LEU A 290 4.98 -5.96 14.30
N SER A 291 3.89 -5.35 14.78
CA SER A 291 3.77 -3.90 14.90
C SER A 291 4.85 -3.32 15.81
N ASP A 292 5.02 -3.86 17.01
CA ASP A 292 6.07 -3.44 17.94
C ASP A 292 7.47 -3.61 17.34
N LYS A 293 7.69 -4.70 16.61
CA LYS A 293 8.99 -4.98 15.95
C LYS A 293 9.34 -3.93 14.90
N TYR A 294 8.41 -3.52 14.04
CA TYR A 294 8.69 -2.67 12.88
C TYR A 294 8.49 -1.18 13.15
N PHE A 295 7.57 -0.81 14.04
CA PHE A 295 7.24 0.58 14.34
C PHE A 295 7.72 1.03 15.73
N GLY A 296 7.98 0.11 16.65
CA GLY A 296 8.27 0.42 18.04
C GLY A 296 7.03 0.82 18.86
N TYR A 297 5.84 0.65 18.28
CA TYR A 297 4.55 0.92 18.93
C TYR A 297 3.43 0.12 18.24
N SER A 298 2.28 -0.04 18.94
CA SER A 298 1.09 -0.63 18.37
C SER A 298 0.43 0.30 17.34
N VAL A 299 0.34 -0.12 16.08
CA VAL A 299 -0.41 0.60 15.03
C VAL A 299 -1.93 0.42 15.15
N PHE A 300 -2.40 -0.39 16.11
CA PHE A 300 -3.83 -0.66 16.33
C PHE A 300 -4.44 0.25 17.39
N LYS A 301 -3.61 0.81 18.27
CA LYS A 301 -4.03 1.60 19.45
C LYS A 301 -4.91 2.80 19.09
N ASP A 302 -4.60 3.46 17.98
CA ASP A 302 -5.23 4.72 17.59
C ASP A 302 -6.34 4.51 16.54
N ILE A 303 -6.71 3.25 16.22
CA ILE A 303 -7.86 2.94 15.39
C ILE A 303 -9.14 3.22 16.19
N PRO A 304 -10.12 3.97 15.64
CA PRO A 304 -11.39 4.21 16.31
C PRO A 304 -12.08 2.91 16.73
N GLU A 305 -12.63 2.87 17.94
CA GLU A 305 -13.35 1.69 18.44
C GLU A 305 -14.55 1.38 17.55
N GLY A 306 -14.68 0.11 17.15
CA GLY A 306 -15.76 -0.34 16.29
C GLY A 306 -15.63 0.02 14.82
N TYR A 307 -14.48 0.53 14.39
CA TYR A 307 -14.22 0.86 12.97
C TYR A 307 -14.51 -0.33 12.06
N LYS A 308 -15.22 -0.08 10.97
CA LYS A 308 -15.56 -1.05 9.92
C LYS A 308 -15.06 -0.58 8.57
N LYS A 309 -14.80 -1.54 7.70
CA LYS A 309 -14.54 -1.27 6.28
C LYS A 309 -15.69 -0.44 5.68
N GLY A 310 -15.36 0.69 5.10
CA GLY A 310 -16.33 1.63 4.54
C GLY A 310 -16.72 2.78 5.45
N ASP A 311 -16.29 2.82 6.69
CA ASP A 311 -16.46 3.99 7.53
C ASP A 311 -15.64 5.18 6.98
N ASP A 312 -16.12 6.39 7.22
CA ASP A 312 -15.47 7.63 6.76
C ASP A 312 -14.07 7.79 7.38
N LEU A 313 -13.13 8.23 6.55
CA LEU A 313 -11.74 8.49 6.92
C LEU A 313 -11.61 9.67 7.87
#